data_57788836edebfec72df4bba53a7ca52a
#
_entry.id   57788836edebfec72df4bba53a7ca52a
#
_cell.length_a   1.000
_cell.length_b   1.000
_cell.length_c   1.000
_cell.angle_alpha   90.00
_cell.angle_beta   90.00
_cell.angle_gamma   90.00
#
_symmetry.space_group_name_H-M   'P 1'
#
loop_
_entity.id
_entity.type
_entity.pdbx_description
1 polymer ?
#
loop_
_entity_poly.entity_id
_entity_poly.type
_entity_poly.pdbx_seq_one_letter_code
_entity_poly.pdbx_strand_id
1 'polypeptide(L)'
;MKQLETLIKTYNDFPKKGIAFKDVLTIIQDSEVFRELILKMSSNQVVRNSEAIIAIEARGFIFGSAISYQSSKPMIVARKPGKLPGELIQENYNLEYGKNSLSIQKEALKKFNSYAIIDDLLATGGTVDCVARLIKKSGKDITGVLTVVEISELMGRSRFDFPIESMITV
;
A
#
# COMPACT_ATOMS: atom_id res chain seq x y z
N MET A 1 7.30 -18.61 3.08
CA MET A 1 7.68 -17.67 2.00
C MET A 1 7.71 -18.33 0.63
N LYS A 2 8.42 -19.47 0.41
CA LYS A 2 8.35 -20.17 -0.90
C LYS A 2 6.92 -20.48 -1.36
N GLN A 3 6.02 -20.76 -0.44
CA GLN A 3 4.61 -21.04 -0.75
C GLN A 3 3.86 -19.77 -1.20
N LEU A 4 4.22 -18.60 -0.67
CA LEU A 4 3.60 -17.32 -1.05
C LEU A 4 3.93 -16.93 -2.51
N GLU A 5 5.18 -17.15 -2.95
CA GLU A 5 5.61 -16.87 -4.33
C GLU A 5 4.86 -17.74 -5.36
N THR A 6 4.57 -19.00 -5.01
CA THR A 6 3.87 -19.93 -5.91
C THR A 6 2.40 -19.58 -6.11
N LEU A 7 1.81 -18.83 -5.18
CA LEU A 7 0.42 -18.40 -5.29
C LEU A 7 0.24 -17.17 -6.18
N ILE A 8 1.28 -16.38 -6.42
CA ILE A 8 1.18 -15.20 -7.27
C ILE A 8 1.16 -15.63 -8.74
N LYS A 9 0.00 -15.45 -9.36
CA LYS A 9 -0.16 -15.73 -10.80
C LYS A 9 0.28 -14.52 -11.61
N THR A 10 0.96 -14.80 -12.73
CA THR A 10 1.32 -13.75 -13.69
C THR A 10 0.44 -13.88 -14.92
N TYR A 11 -0.22 -12.78 -15.29
CA TYR A 11 -1.01 -12.66 -16.52
C TYR A 11 -0.29 -11.69 -17.46
N ASN A 12 0.20 -12.20 -18.57
CA ASN A 12 0.84 -11.37 -19.58
C ASN A 12 -0.21 -10.58 -20.37
N ASP A 13 0.18 -9.41 -20.85
CA ASP A 13 -0.65 -8.51 -21.66
C ASP A 13 -1.96 -8.08 -20.99
N PHE A 14 -1.99 -7.93 -19.65
CA PHE A 14 -3.15 -7.46 -18.91
C PHE A 14 -2.80 -6.24 -18.05
N PRO A 15 -3.65 -5.18 -17.99
CA PRO A 15 -4.85 -4.93 -18.80
C PRO A 15 -4.53 -4.44 -20.23
N LYS A 16 -3.25 -4.30 -20.58
CA LYS A 16 -2.76 -3.86 -21.89
C LYS A 16 -1.56 -4.71 -22.30
N LYS A 17 -1.32 -4.78 -23.60
CA LYS A 17 -0.16 -5.45 -24.19
C LYS A 17 1.15 -4.93 -23.60
N GLY A 18 2.06 -5.83 -23.23
CA GLY A 18 3.37 -5.53 -22.62
C GLY A 18 3.36 -5.45 -21.11
N ILE A 19 2.20 -5.55 -20.43
CA ILE A 19 2.13 -5.55 -18.96
C ILE A 19 2.05 -6.98 -18.44
N ALA A 20 3.00 -7.37 -17.59
CA ALA A 20 2.96 -8.62 -16.83
C ALA A 20 2.28 -8.37 -15.47
N PHE A 21 0.96 -8.56 -15.42
CA PHE A 21 0.17 -8.33 -14.23
C PHE A 21 0.40 -9.42 -13.18
N LYS A 22 0.74 -9.01 -11.97
CA LYS A 22 0.90 -9.90 -10.82
C LYS A 22 -0.40 -9.93 -10.01
N ASP A 23 -1.05 -11.08 -10.01
CA ASP A 23 -2.29 -11.27 -9.26
C ASP A 23 -1.98 -11.72 -7.83
N VAL A 24 -2.07 -10.78 -6.90
CA VAL A 24 -1.88 -11.03 -5.47
C VAL A 24 -3.17 -11.48 -4.79
N LEU A 25 -4.32 -11.40 -5.46
CA LEU A 25 -5.60 -11.79 -4.87
C LEU A 25 -5.73 -13.32 -4.72
N THR A 26 -4.93 -14.08 -5.44
CA THR A 26 -4.84 -15.53 -5.26
C THR A 26 -4.40 -15.93 -3.85
N ILE A 27 -3.65 -15.07 -3.15
CA ILE A 27 -3.19 -15.31 -1.77
C ILE A 27 -4.36 -15.35 -0.78
N ILE A 28 -5.37 -14.50 -0.96
CA ILE A 28 -6.52 -14.44 -0.06
C ILE A 28 -7.47 -15.65 -0.22
N GLN A 29 -7.30 -16.45 -1.27
CA GLN A 29 -8.06 -17.68 -1.50
C GLN A 29 -7.53 -18.86 -0.66
N ASP A 30 -6.31 -18.75 -0.11
CA ASP A 30 -5.74 -19.70 0.84
C ASP A 30 -5.71 -19.06 2.24
N SER A 31 -6.61 -19.54 3.11
CA SER A 31 -6.80 -18.94 4.42
C SER A 31 -5.60 -19.08 5.35
N GLU A 32 -4.82 -20.17 5.23
CA GLU A 32 -3.64 -20.40 6.06
C GLU A 32 -2.50 -19.48 5.62
N VAL A 33 -2.23 -19.44 4.32
CA VAL A 33 -1.19 -18.55 3.76
C VAL A 33 -1.54 -17.08 3.99
N PHE A 34 -2.80 -16.69 3.81
CA PHE A 34 -3.24 -15.33 4.10
C PHE A 34 -3.05 -14.98 5.57
N ARG A 35 -3.43 -15.87 6.49
CA ARG A 35 -3.23 -15.67 7.93
C ARG A 35 -1.75 -15.48 8.29
N GLU A 36 -0.86 -16.35 7.78
CA GLU A 36 0.57 -16.25 8.03
C GLU A 36 1.15 -14.93 7.49
N LEU A 37 0.73 -14.52 6.29
CA LEU A 37 1.11 -13.27 5.69
C LEU A 37 0.72 -12.07 6.59
N ILE A 38 -0.52 -12.02 7.04
CA ILE A 38 -1.01 -10.93 7.88
C ILE A 38 -0.30 -10.90 9.24
N LEU A 39 -0.05 -12.03 9.86
CA LEU A 39 0.74 -12.09 11.10
C LEU A 39 2.13 -11.49 10.91
N LYS A 40 2.80 -11.85 9.81
CA LYS A 40 4.13 -11.34 9.49
C LYS A 40 4.11 -9.84 9.18
N MET A 41 3.17 -9.38 8.37
CA MET A 41 3.02 -7.96 8.04
C MET A 41 2.70 -7.12 9.28
N SER A 42 1.81 -7.60 10.14
CA SER A 42 1.42 -6.89 11.37
C SER A 42 2.56 -6.75 12.38
N SER A 43 3.49 -7.71 12.40
CA SER A 43 4.68 -7.67 13.26
C SER A 43 5.88 -6.91 12.67
N ASN A 44 5.76 -6.42 11.42
CA ASN A 44 6.84 -5.67 10.77
C ASN A 44 7.11 -4.35 11.48
N GLN A 45 8.39 -3.91 11.50
CA GLN A 45 8.81 -2.67 12.17
C GLN A 45 8.11 -1.44 11.60
N VAL A 46 7.83 -1.40 10.30
CA VAL A 46 7.09 -0.30 9.66
C VAL A 46 5.74 -0.10 10.32
N VAL A 47 4.99 -1.19 10.56
CA VAL A 47 3.69 -1.15 11.23
C VAL A 47 3.86 -0.90 12.72
N ARG A 48 4.78 -1.58 13.40
CA ARG A 48 4.98 -1.45 14.85
C ARG A 48 5.31 -0.01 15.28
N ASN A 49 6.12 0.68 14.49
CA ASN A 49 6.59 2.03 14.79
C ASN A 49 5.57 3.13 14.45
N SER A 50 4.49 2.82 13.71
CA SER A 50 3.45 3.78 13.36
C SER A 50 2.37 3.89 14.45
N GLU A 51 1.72 5.04 14.55
CA GLU A 51 0.51 5.21 15.35
C GLU A 51 -0.74 4.71 14.63
N ALA A 52 -0.77 4.84 13.31
CA ALA A 52 -1.85 4.38 12.46
C ALA A 52 -1.31 3.91 11.10
N ILE A 53 -2.14 3.21 10.32
CA ILE A 53 -1.81 2.80 8.95
C ILE A 53 -2.66 3.57 7.94
N ILE A 54 -2.11 3.81 6.75
CA ILE A 54 -2.85 4.31 5.59
C ILE A 54 -2.85 3.23 4.53
N ALA A 55 -4.04 2.71 4.19
CA ALA A 55 -4.22 1.73 3.13
C ALA A 55 -4.65 2.41 1.82
N ILE A 56 -4.07 1.96 0.71
CA ILE A 56 -4.31 2.54 -0.62
C ILE A 56 -5.42 1.79 -1.36
N GLU A 57 -6.33 2.53 -2.00
CA GLU A 57 -7.41 1.98 -2.84
C GLU A 57 -6.85 1.28 -4.08
N ALA A 58 -7.32 0.11 -4.41
CA ALA A 58 -8.39 -0.64 -3.80
C ALA A 58 -7.86 -1.91 -3.10
N ARG A 59 -6.87 -2.59 -3.68
CA ARG A 59 -6.37 -3.89 -3.18
C ARG A 59 -5.61 -3.76 -1.87
N GLY A 60 -4.94 -2.62 -1.64
CA GLY A 60 -4.31 -2.31 -0.36
C GLY A 60 -5.28 -2.32 0.83
N PHE A 61 -6.58 -2.08 0.60
CA PHE A 61 -7.59 -2.15 1.66
C PHE A 61 -7.76 -3.55 2.24
N ILE A 62 -7.62 -4.59 1.42
CA ILE A 62 -7.76 -5.98 1.86
C ILE A 62 -6.69 -6.30 2.92
N PHE A 63 -5.45 -6.01 2.59
CA PHE A 63 -4.32 -6.25 3.48
C PHE A 63 -4.31 -5.25 4.65
N GLY A 64 -4.56 -3.97 4.36
CA GLY A 64 -4.62 -2.92 5.38
C GLY A 64 -5.66 -3.18 6.45
N SER A 65 -6.87 -3.62 6.12
CA SER A 65 -7.91 -3.95 7.09
C SER A 65 -7.53 -5.15 7.97
N ALA A 66 -6.95 -6.19 7.36
CA ALA A 66 -6.50 -7.36 8.11
C ALA A 66 -5.32 -7.04 9.05
N ILE A 67 -4.36 -6.22 8.59
CA ILE A 67 -3.23 -5.73 9.40
C ILE A 67 -3.74 -4.84 10.53
N SER A 68 -4.67 -3.92 10.26
CA SER A 68 -5.29 -3.05 11.26
C SER A 68 -5.93 -3.86 12.38
N TYR A 69 -6.74 -4.84 12.02
CA TYR A 69 -7.38 -5.74 12.97
C TYR A 69 -6.35 -6.51 13.80
N GLN A 70 -5.37 -7.15 13.13
CA GLN A 70 -4.36 -7.99 13.79
C GLN A 70 -3.41 -7.20 14.69
N SER A 71 -3.04 -5.97 14.30
CA SER A 71 -2.12 -5.12 15.06
C SER A 71 -2.80 -4.19 16.05
N SER A 72 -4.14 -4.15 16.06
CA SER A 72 -4.96 -3.18 16.83
C SER A 72 -4.60 -1.72 16.52
N LYS A 73 -4.15 -1.42 15.29
CA LYS A 73 -3.83 -0.06 14.85
C LYS A 73 -4.98 0.53 14.03
N PRO A 74 -5.30 1.82 14.24
CA PRO A 74 -6.26 2.51 13.40
C PRO A 74 -5.86 2.49 11.92
N MET A 75 -6.86 2.37 11.04
CA MET A 75 -6.66 2.44 9.60
C MET A 75 -7.34 3.67 9.00
N ILE A 76 -6.61 4.39 8.17
CA ILE A 76 -7.08 5.47 7.34
C ILE A 76 -7.00 5.01 5.87
N VAL A 77 -7.89 5.51 5.03
CA VAL A 77 -7.96 5.13 3.63
C VAL A 77 -7.52 6.28 2.71
N ALA A 78 -6.65 5.97 1.76
CA ALA A 78 -6.33 6.83 0.64
C ALA A 78 -7.17 6.39 -0.57
N ARG A 79 -8.02 7.27 -1.10
CA ARG A 79 -9.00 6.92 -2.13
C ARG A 79 -8.96 7.85 -3.33
N LYS A 80 -9.43 7.33 -4.47
CA LYS A 80 -9.65 8.12 -5.69
C LYS A 80 -10.69 9.23 -5.45
N PRO A 81 -10.64 10.33 -6.21
CA PRO A 81 -11.58 11.45 -6.07
C PRO A 81 -13.04 11.03 -6.08
N GLY A 82 -13.87 11.73 -5.33
CA GLY A 82 -15.31 11.48 -5.25
C GLY A 82 -15.71 10.25 -4.42
N LYS A 83 -14.75 9.61 -3.71
CA LYS A 83 -15.01 8.42 -2.91
C LYS A 83 -15.01 8.66 -1.40
N LEU A 84 -14.67 9.86 -0.97
CA LEU A 84 -14.65 10.26 0.44
C LEU A 84 -15.49 11.51 0.65
N PRO A 85 -16.27 11.58 1.75
CA PRO A 85 -16.99 12.78 2.15
C PRO A 85 -16.10 13.69 3.02
N GLY A 86 -16.57 14.91 3.26
CA GLY A 86 -15.94 15.87 4.18
C GLY A 86 -14.78 16.65 3.56
N GLU A 87 -13.98 17.28 4.41
CA GLU A 87 -12.82 18.06 4.00
C GLU A 87 -11.65 17.12 3.65
N LEU A 88 -11.13 17.23 2.42
CA LEU A 88 -10.12 16.35 1.86
C LEU A 88 -8.81 17.07 1.62
N ILE A 89 -7.71 16.34 1.77
CA ILE A 89 -6.41 16.68 1.20
C ILE A 89 -6.23 15.80 -0.02
N GLN A 90 -5.84 16.39 -1.14
CA GLN A 90 -5.72 15.70 -2.42
C GLN A 90 -4.36 15.95 -3.06
N GLU A 91 -3.80 14.94 -3.68
CA GLU A 91 -2.57 14.99 -4.48
C GLU A 91 -2.75 14.27 -5.81
N ASN A 92 -2.06 14.79 -6.83
CA ASN A 92 -2.02 14.18 -8.14
C ASN A 92 -0.75 13.33 -8.29
N TYR A 93 -0.85 12.25 -9.06
CA TYR A 93 0.30 11.49 -9.51
C TYR A 93 0.17 11.13 -10.98
N ASN A 94 1.31 11.08 -11.65
CA ASN A 94 1.36 10.71 -13.05
C ASN A 94 1.44 9.19 -13.18
N LEU A 95 0.59 8.62 -14.02
CA LEU A 95 0.76 7.30 -14.58
C LEU A 95 1.38 7.44 -15.98
N GLU A 96 1.93 6.35 -16.49
CA GLU A 96 2.39 6.31 -17.89
C GLU A 96 1.31 6.74 -18.90
N TYR A 97 0.02 6.59 -18.51
CA TYR A 97 -1.15 6.88 -19.34
C TYR A 97 -2.22 7.70 -18.59
N GLY A 98 -1.85 8.89 -18.11
CA GLY A 98 -2.83 9.83 -17.53
C GLY A 98 -2.45 10.36 -16.14
N LYS A 99 -3.27 11.30 -15.65
CA LYS A 99 -3.17 11.84 -14.29
C LYS A 99 -4.20 11.14 -13.42
N ASN A 100 -3.75 10.58 -12.32
CA ASN A 100 -4.62 10.12 -11.25
C ASN A 100 -4.38 10.95 -9.99
N SER A 101 -5.30 10.90 -9.07
CA SER A 101 -5.16 11.54 -7.77
C SER A 101 -5.67 10.64 -6.66
N LEU A 102 -5.16 10.87 -5.47
CA LEU A 102 -5.67 10.28 -4.23
C LEU A 102 -6.04 11.37 -3.25
N SER A 103 -7.01 11.07 -2.42
CA SER A 103 -7.50 11.94 -1.38
C SER A 103 -7.52 11.19 -0.05
N ILE A 104 -7.29 11.94 1.03
CA ILE A 104 -7.43 11.47 2.42
C ILE A 104 -8.28 12.50 3.16
N GLN A 105 -9.11 12.04 4.09
CA GLN A 105 -9.88 12.94 4.95
C GLN A 105 -8.94 13.70 5.90
N LYS A 106 -9.02 15.02 5.90
CA LYS A 106 -8.17 15.90 6.71
C LYS A 106 -8.28 15.61 8.21
N GLU A 107 -9.52 15.38 8.69
CA GLU A 107 -9.77 15.04 10.08
C GLU A 107 -9.15 13.71 10.50
N ALA A 108 -9.09 12.72 9.59
CA ALA A 108 -8.45 11.45 9.88
C ALA A 108 -6.94 11.59 10.07
N LEU A 109 -6.27 12.43 9.26
CA LEU A 109 -4.83 12.70 9.38
C LEU A 109 -4.46 13.52 10.62
N LYS A 110 -5.37 14.31 11.21
CA LYS A 110 -5.07 15.09 12.41
C LYS A 110 -4.86 14.23 13.66
N LYS A 111 -5.46 13.04 13.71
CA LYS A 111 -5.54 12.22 14.92
C LYS A 111 -4.23 11.57 15.33
N PHE A 112 -3.30 11.37 14.41
CA PHE A 112 -2.06 10.65 14.63
C PHE A 112 -0.88 11.44 14.06
N ASN A 113 0.34 11.10 14.50
CA ASN A 113 1.56 11.79 14.07
C ASN A 113 2.41 10.96 13.12
N SER A 114 2.32 9.63 13.18
CA SER A 114 3.12 8.74 12.35
C SER A 114 2.29 7.64 11.68
N TYR A 115 2.62 7.36 10.41
CA TYR A 115 1.85 6.46 9.55
C TYR A 115 2.73 5.45 8.84
N ALA A 116 2.27 4.20 8.81
CA ALA A 116 2.73 3.17 7.86
C ALA A 116 1.83 3.19 6.62
N ILE A 117 2.41 3.17 5.43
CA ILE A 117 1.67 3.07 4.17
C ILE A 117 1.57 1.60 3.78
N ILE A 118 0.34 1.12 3.53
CA ILE A 118 0.07 -0.27 3.16
C ILE A 118 -0.54 -0.33 1.75
N ASP A 119 0.08 -1.14 0.90
CA ASP A 119 -0.48 -1.49 -0.41
C ASP A 119 -0.24 -2.97 -0.71
N ASP A 120 -0.84 -3.48 -1.74
CA ASP A 120 -0.65 -4.85 -2.18
C ASP A 120 0.64 -5.03 -3.00
N LEU A 121 1.00 -4.01 -3.80
CA LEU A 121 2.09 -4.11 -4.76
C LEU A 121 2.84 -2.78 -4.90
N LEU A 122 4.16 -2.85 -4.87
CA LEU A 122 5.04 -1.75 -5.23
C LEU A 122 5.59 -1.98 -6.65
N ALA A 123 5.13 -1.15 -7.60
CA ALA A 123 5.64 -1.10 -8.97
C ALA A 123 6.59 0.10 -9.14
N THR A 124 6.19 1.11 -9.89
CA THR A 124 6.98 2.34 -10.09
C THR A 124 6.98 3.29 -8.88
N GLY A 125 6.16 3.01 -7.87
CA GLY A 125 6.06 3.82 -6.65
C GLY A 125 5.20 5.08 -6.77
N GLY A 126 4.58 5.36 -7.92
CA GLY A 126 3.82 6.60 -8.13
C GLY A 126 2.65 6.79 -7.16
N THR A 127 1.90 5.72 -6.89
CA THR A 127 0.76 5.72 -5.96
C THR A 127 1.22 5.96 -4.51
N VAL A 128 2.28 5.27 -4.11
CA VAL A 128 2.90 5.42 -2.79
C VAL A 128 3.45 6.84 -2.59
N ASP A 129 4.13 7.39 -3.60
CA ASP A 129 4.66 8.76 -3.59
C ASP A 129 3.54 9.80 -3.40
N CYS A 130 2.40 9.60 -4.07
CA CYS A 130 1.22 10.44 -3.88
C CYS A 130 0.76 10.46 -2.41
N VAL A 131 0.62 9.30 -1.78
CA VAL A 131 0.24 9.20 -0.36
C VAL A 131 1.31 9.78 0.55
N ALA A 132 2.58 9.53 0.27
CA ALA A 132 3.71 10.10 1.03
C ALA A 132 3.67 11.63 1.03
N ARG A 133 3.40 12.26 -0.11
CA ARG A 133 3.24 13.72 -0.19
C ARG A 133 2.05 14.23 0.61
N LEU A 134 0.90 13.50 0.60
CA LEU A 134 -0.26 13.86 1.43
C LEU A 134 0.09 13.88 2.93
N ILE A 135 0.82 12.88 3.39
CA ILE A 135 1.27 12.76 4.79
C ILE A 135 2.24 13.91 5.13
N LYS A 136 3.31 14.09 4.31
CA LYS A 136 4.33 15.12 4.51
C LYS A 136 3.74 16.54 4.49
N LYS A 137 2.81 16.84 3.56
CA LYS A 137 2.09 18.13 3.52
C LYS A 137 1.23 18.40 4.74
N SER A 138 0.82 17.36 5.44
CA SER A 138 0.07 17.48 6.70
C SER A 138 0.97 17.61 7.93
N GLY A 139 2.30 17.69 7.74
CA GLY A 139 3.29 17.78 8.81
C GLY A 139 3.39 16.51 9.63
N LYS A 140 3.17 15.35 9.01
CA LYS A 140 3.15 14.04 9.66
C LYS A 140 4.29 13.16 9.18
N ASP A 141 4.67 12.17 10.01
CA ASP A 141 5.79 11.28 9.77
C ASP A 141 5.35 10.00 9.04
N ILE A 142 6.26 9.44 8.25
CA ILE A 142 6.12 8.16 7.56
C ILE A 142 7.09 7.18 8.18
N THR A 143 6.59 6.10 8.77
CA THR A 143 7.44 5.04 9.35
C THR A 143 7.98 4.09 8.28
N GLY A 144 7.33 4.06 7.13
CA GLY A 144 7.71 3.29 5.96
C GLY A 144 6.51 2.83 5.14
N VAL A 145 6.83 2.04 4.12
CA VAL A 145 5.85 1.35 3.26
C VAL A 145 5.97 -0.14 3.46
N LEU A 146 4.85 -0.82 3.50
CA LEU A 146 4.80 -2.27 3.57
C LEU A 146 3.85 -2.80 2.50
N THR A 147 4.39 -3.64 1.60
CA THR A 147 3.63 -4.27 0.51
C THR A 147 3.76 -5.77 0.53
N VAL A 148 2.84 -6.45 -0.13
CA VAL A 148 2.94 -7.90 -0.32
C VAL A 148 3.99 -8.22 -1.37
N VAL A 149 3.96 -7.52 -2.50
CA VAL A 149 4.86 -7.75 -3.63
C VAL A 149 5.58 -6.47 -4.04
N GLU A 150 6.85 -6.59 -4.40
CA GLU A 150 7.61 -5.55 -5.09
C GLU A 150 8.09 -6.08 -6.44
N ILE A 151 7.86 -5.28 -7.50
CA ILE A 151 8.45 -5.54 -8.83
C ILE A 151 9.77 -4.78 -8.91
N SER A 152 10.87 -5.47 -8.67
CA SER A 152 12.20 -4.88 -8.53
C SER A 152 12.68 -4.15 -9.80
N GLU A 153 12.36 -4.69 -10.97
CA GLU A 153 12.72 -4.12 -12.28
C GLU A 153 12.18 -2.69 -12.49
N LEU A 154 11.08 -2.34 -11.82
CA LEU A 154 10.47 -1.01 -11.93
C LEU A 154 11.06 0.03 -10.97
N MET A 155 12.02 -0.39 -10.15
CA MET A 155 12.82 0.46 -9.26
C MET A 155 12.02 1.44 -8.38
N GLY A 156 10.78 1.09 -8.03
CA GLY A 156 9.88 1.97 -7.25
C GLY A 156 10.45 2.37 -5.90
N ARG A 157 11.21 1.47 -5.27
CA ARG A 157 11.89 1.68 -3.98
C ARG A 157 12.85 2.88 -3.99
N SER A 158 13.56 3.11 -5.10
CA SER A 158 14.57 4.16 -5.22
C SER A 158 14.05 5.59 -5.11
N ARG A 159 12.71 5.76 -5.12
CA ARG A 159 12.07 7.07 -4.99
C ARG A 159 12.00 7.61 -3.57
N PHE A 160 12.26 6.76 -2.56
CA PHE A 160 11.91 7.06 -1.19
C PHE A 160 13.12 7.11 -0.27
N ASP A 161 13.06 8.02 0.68
CA ASP A 161 14.05 8.25 1.74
C ASP A 161 13.66 7.60 3.08
N PHE A 162 12.58 6.80 3.09
CA PHE A 162 12.08 6.08 4.25
C PHE A 162 12.04 4.56 3.96
N PRO A 163 11.90 3.71 5.00
CA PRO A 163 11.92 2.25 4.86
C PRO A 163 10.86 1.72 3.89
N ILE A 164 11.27 0.82 3.01
CA ILE A 164 10.38 0.08 2.12
C ILE A 164 10.58 -1.42 2.39
N GLU A 165 9.50 -2.05 2.81
CA GLU A 165 9.46 -3.48 3.11
C GLU A 165 8.45 -4.19 2.20
N SER A 166 8.85 -5.32 1.67
CA SER A 166 8.01 -6.16 0.82
C SER A 166 8.13 -7.61 1.25
N MET A 167 7.02 -8.33 1.26
CA MET A 167 7.04 -9.74 1.67
C MET A 167 7.70 -10.62 0.62
N ILE A 168 7.53 -10.23 -0.66
CA ILE A 168 8.13 -10.90 -1.82
C ILE A 168 8.68 -9.82 -2.77
N THR A 169 9.82 -10.13 -3.38
CA THR A 169 10.41 -9.35 -4.48
C THR A 169 10.46 -10.21 -5.73
N VAL A 170 9.94 -9.73 -6.84
CA VAL A 170 9.91 -10.40 -8.14
C VAL A 170 10.55 -9.53 -9.21
#